data_91ab7855c2ea31c6fb87232f26df807d
#
_entry.id   91ab7855c2ea31c6fb87232f26df807d
#
_cell.length_a   1.000
_cell.length_b   1.000
_cell.length_c   1.000
_cell.angle_alpha   90.00
_cell.angle_beta   90.00
_cell.angle_gamma   90.00
#
_symmetry.space_group_name_H-M   'P 1'
#
loop_
_entity.id
_entity.type
_entity.pdbx_description
1 polymer ?
#
loop_
_entity_poly.entity_id
_entity_poly.type
_entity_poly.pdbx_seq_one_letter_code
_entity_poly.pdbx_strand_id
1 'polypeptide(L)'
;MKSATRVFNEWVIKNKDDGMQKTHSPAVMDMLQYSLSRLHTAFSFIDAGCGNGWVVRYMNTQPMCTNAIGVDGATEMINKAKRLDTKGRYILSDLLDYQPSKKVDLVHSMEVFYYFIDPSILVNHVKDNWIETKGRLIIGVDYYKENVGCHNWSEDVGTPMKMLSRKDWVDIFHSSGLSNIKHWLSCSNNGFLGTLVITGTVT
;
A
#
# COMPACT_ATOMS: atom_id res chain seq x y z
N MET A 1 -1.86 -5.12 22.70
CA MET A 1 -1.96 -4.30 21.47
C MET A 1 -3.26 -4.62 20.74
N LYS A 2 -3.85 -3.67 20.01
CA LYS A 2 -5.06 -3.86 19.20
C LYS A 2 -4.64 -4.34 17.80
N SER A 3 -5.60 -4.91 17.02
CA SER A 3 -5.36 -5.13 15.57
C SER A 3 -5.23 -3.79 14.85
N ALA A 4 -4.49 -3.76 13.73
CA ALA A 4 -4.34 -2.56 12.91
C ALA A 4 -5.71 -2.00 12.47
N THR A 5 -6.62 -2.85 11.99
CA THR A 5 -7.97 -2.46 11.59
C THR A 5 -8.76 -1.77 12.69
N ARG A 6 -8.63 -2.24 13.95
CA ARG A 6 -9.27 -1.59 15.10
C ARG A 6 -8.67 -0.22 15.40
N VAL A 7 -7.34 -0.08 15.34
CA VAL A 7 -6.66 1.19 15.55
C VAL A 7 -7.10 2.20 14.49
N PHE A 8 -7.11 1.82 13.21
CA PHE A 8 -7.51 2.72 12.12
C PHE A 8 -8.99 3.08 12.14
N ASN A 9 -9.88 2.21 12.60
CA ASN A 9 -11.28 2.57 12.89
C ASN A 9 -11.35 3.70 13.96
N GLU A 10 -10.59 3.58 15.05
CA GLU A 10 -10.53 4.61 16.08
C GLU A 10 -9.92 5.93 15.56
N TRP A 11 -8.98 5.86 14.62
CA TRP A 11 -8.38 7.05 14.00
C TRP A 11 -9.41 7.85 13.20
N VAL A 12 -10.24 7.19 12.40
CA VAL A 12 -11.32 7.86 11.67
C VAL A 12 -12.29 8.56 12.62
N ILE A 13 -12.73 7.87 13.70
CA ILE A 13 -13.64 8.45 14.69
C ILE A 13 -13.04 9.70 15.35
N LYS A 14 -11.71 9.76 15.47
CA LYS A 14 -10.96 10.88 16.07
C LYS A 14 -10.40 11.87 15.04
N ASN A 15 -10.73 11.73 13.77
CA ASN A 15 -10.22 12.51 12.63
C ASN A 15 -8.67 12.55 12.54
N LYS A 16 -7.99 11.53 13.04
CA LYS A 16 -6.53 11.42 12.97
C LYS A 16 -6.03 11.01 11.58
N ASP A 17 -6.89 10.38 10.79
CA ASP A 17 -6.59 9.96 9.41
C ASP A 17 -6.48 11.13 8.42
N ASP A 18 -6.99 12.33 8.75
CA ASP A 18 -6.94 13.50 7.85
C ASP A 18 -5.50 13.95 7.54
N GLY A 19 -4.55 13.68 8.44
CA GLY A 19 -3.13 13.96 8.22
C GLY A 19 -2.41 12.98 7.29
N MET A 20 -2.92 11.75 7.12
CA MET A 20 -2.23 10.67 6.42
C MET A 20 -1.92 11.01 4.95
N GLN A 21 -2.89 11.56 4.24
CA GLN A 21 -2.68 12.00 2.87
C GLN A 21 -1.56 13.03 2.77
N LYS A 22 -1.56 14.04 3.65
CA LYS A 22 -0.59 15.13 3.63
C LYS A 22 0.84 14.63 3.86
N THR A 23 1.02 13.69 4.79
CA THR A 23 2.36 13.16 5.14
C THR A 23 2.87 12.17 4.10
N HIS A 24 2.01 11.31 3.56
CA HIS A 24 2.42 10.24 2.64
C HIS A 24 2.36 10.63 1.16
N SER A 25 1.64 11.70 0.80
CA SER A 25 1.45 12.05 -0.62
C SER A 25 2.75 12.23 -1.40
N PRO A 26 3.85 12.83 -0.89
CA PRO A 26 5.07 12.95 -1.68
C PRO A 26 5.65 11.59 -2.10
N ALA A 27 5.77 10.64 -1.17
CA ALA A 27 6.28 9.29 -1.45
C ALA A 27 5.33 8.51 -2.36
N VAL A 28 4.03 8.57 -2.10
CA VAL A 28 3.01 7.92 -2.96
C VAL A 28 3.04 8.47 -4.37
N MET A 29 3.17 9.79 -4.55
CA MET A 29 3.27 10.38 -5.89
C MET A 29 4.51 9.94 -6.64
N ASP A 30 5.66 9.82 -5.97
CA ASP A 30 6.89 9.25 -6.55
C ASP A 30 6.67 7.78 -6.98
N MET A 31 6.06 6.95 -6.13
CA MET A 31 5.71 5.56 -6.45
C MET A 31 4.78 5.45 -7.66
N LEU A 32 3.73 6.28 -7.70
CA LEU A 32 2.77 6.30 -8.80
C LEU A 32 3.41 6.82 -10.08
N GLN A 33 4.21 7.88 -10.04
CA GLN A 33 4.93 8.40 -11.19
C GLN A 33 5.87 7.35 -11.78
N TYR A 34 6.63 6.64 -10.93
CA TYR A 34 7.46 5.51 -11.36
C TYR A 34 6.64 4.45 -12.08
N SER A 35 5.47 4.06 -11.53
CA SER A 35 4.63 3.02 -12.10
C SER A 35 3.95 3.46 -13.40
N LEU A 36 3.36 4.65 -13.40
CA LEU A 36 2.63 5.21 -14.54
C LEU A 36 3.54 5.45 -15.75
N SER A 37 4.81 5.85 -15.53
CA SER A 37 5.78 6.03 -16.62
C SER A 37 6.11 4.75 -17.40
N ARG A 38 5.67 3.59 -16.91
CA ARG A 38 5.88 2.25 -17.50
C ARG A 38 4.62 1.62 -18.06
N LEU A 39 3.49 2.29 -17.90
CA LEU A 39 2.20 1.87 -18.44
C LEU A 39 1.89 2.71 -19.68
N HIS A 40 1.86 2.08 -20.84
CA HIS A 40 1.66 2.74 -22.14
C HIS A 40 0.30 2.43 -22.76
N THR A 41 -0.53 1.67 -22.08
CA THR A 41 -1.89 1.29 -22.46
C THR A 41 -2.85 1.51 -21.32
N ALA A 42 -4.15 1.40 -21.58
CA ALA A 42 -5.16 1.39 -20.55
C ALA A 42 -4.86 0.30 -19.50
N PHE A 43 -5.04 0.62 -18.23
CA PHE A 43 -4.68 -0.26 -17.11
C PHE A 43 -5.73 -0.22 -16.00
N SER A 44 -5.70 -1.25 -15.16
CA SER A 44 -6.50 -1.41 -13.95
C SER A 44 -5.62 -1.34 -12.71
N PHE A 45 -6.21 -0.93 -11.58
CA PHE A 45 -5.48 -0.56 -10.36
C PHE A 45 -6.17 -1.05 -9.10
N ILE A 46 -5.39 -1.54 -8.13
CA ILE A 46 -5.84 -1.76 -6.74
C ILE A 46 -4.90 -1.02 -5.78
N ASP A 47 -5.51 -0.33 -4.81
CA ASP A 47 -4.84 0.22 -3.63
C ASP A 47 -5.08 -0.72 -2.44
N ALA A 48 -4.06 -1.44 -2.01
CA ALA A 48 -4.12 -2.40 -0.92
C ALA A 48 -3.86 -1.70 0.42
N GLY A 49 -4.86 -1.67 1.31
CA GLY A 49 -4.86 -0.84 2.50
C GLY A 49 -5.17 0.61 2.16
N CYS A 50 -6.24 0.84 1.42
CA CYS A 50 -6.55 2.14 0.81
C CYS A 50 -6.94 3.25 1.80
N GLY A 51 -7.18 2.92 3.07
CA GLY A 51 -7.65 3.86 4.07
C GLY A 51 -8.90 4.61 3.61
N ASN A 52 -8.88 5.95 3.70
CA ASN A 52 -9.99 6.81 3.27
C ASN A 52 -10.08 7.00 1.74
N GLY A 53 -9.30 6.26 0.95
CA GLY A 53 -9.44 6.13 -0.50
C GLY A 53 -8.86 7.28 -1.33
N TRP A 54 -8.00 8.13 -0.79
CA TRP A 54 -7.48 9.29 -1.53
C TRP A 54 -6.63 8.89 -2.76
N VAL A 55 -5.87 7.79 -2.70
CA VAL A 55 -5.10 7.27 -3.85
C VAL A 55 -6.03 6.76 -4.94
N VAL A 56 -7.10 6.05 -4.57
CA VAL A 56 -8.13 5.59 -5.52
C VAL A 56 -8.78 6.78 -6.23
N ARG A 57 -9.15 7.84 -5.48
CA ARG A 57 -9.68 9.07 -6.08
C ARG A 57 -8.70 9.70 -7.06
N TYR A 58 -7.42 9.78 -6.71
CA TYR A 58 -6.38 10.27 -7.61
C TYR A 58 -6.26 9.39 -8.87
N MET A 59 -6.23 8.07 -8.71
CA MET A 59 -6.11 7.14 -9.85
C MET A 59 -7.31 7.22 -10.80
N ASN A 60 -8.51 7.45 -10.28
CA ASN A 60 -9.71 7.69 -11.11
C ASN A 60 -9.64 8.97 -11.97
N THR A 61 -8.71 9.89 -11.69
CA THR A 61 -8.46 11.05 -12.55
C THR A 61 -7.44 10.78 -13.68
N GLN A 62 -6.77 9.63 -13.65
CA GLN A 62 -5.75 9.30 -14.64
C GLN A 62 -6.40 8.81 -15.94
N PRO A 63 -6.11 9.41 -17.11
CA PRO A 63 -6.83 9.11 -18.35
C PRO A 63 -6.77 7.64 -18.79
N MET A 64 -5.68 6.94 -18.47
CA MET A 64 -5.50 5.53 -18.85
C MET A 64 -5.97 4.55 -17.77
N CYS A 65 -6.34 5.01 -16.57
CA CYS A 65 -6.85 4.15 -15.52
C CYS A 65 -8.32 3.81 -15.80
N THR A 66 -8.59 2.58 -16.16
CA THR A 66 -9.96 2.12 -16.53
C THR A 66 -10.77 1.68 -15.32
N ASN A 67 -10.11 1.31 -14.23
CA ASN A 67 -10.75 0.82 -13.02
C ASN A 67 -9.79 0.94 -11.84
N ALA A 68 -10.13 1.74 -10.85
CA ALA A 68 -9.40 1.84 -9.59
C ALA A 68 -10.27 1.32 -8.44
N ILE A 69 -9.71 0.39 -7.65
CA ILE A 69 -10.37 -0.25 -6.50
C ILE A 69 -9.51 -0.01 -5.26
N GLY A 70 -10.16 0.37 -4.15
CA GLY A 70 -9.54 0.39 -2.84
C GLY A 70 -10.01 -0.80 -1.99
N VAL A 71 -9.09 -1.47 -1.34
CA VAL A 71 -9.38 -2.57 -0.39
C VAL A 71 -8.79 -2.22 0.96
N ASP A 72 -9.59 -2.32 2.02
CA ASP A 72 -9.13 -2.07 3.40
C ASP A 72 -9.95 -2.90 4.38
N GLY A 73 -9.32 -3.35 5.46
CA GLY A 73 -9.96 -4.11 6.53
C GLY A 73 -10.64 -3.24 7.59
N ALA A 74 -10.42 -1.93 7.60
CA ALA A 74 -11.00 -1.02 8.58
C ALA A 74 -12.34 -0.45 8.08
N THR A 75 -13.43 -0.85 8.73
CA THR A 75 -14.80 -0.48 8.36
C THR A 75 -15.00 1.03 8.26
N GLU A 76 -14.51 1.80 9.24
CA GLU A 76 -14.67 3.25 9.26
C GLU A 76 -13.86 3.95 8.16
N MET A 77 -12.70 3.40 7.77
CA MET A 77 -11.93 3.88 6.63
C MET A 77 -12.75 3.72 5.34
N ILE A 78 -13.29 2.53 5.08
CA ILE A 78 -14.12 2.26 3.90
C ILE A 78 -15.40 3.11 3.91
N ASN A 79 -16.06 3.26 5.05
CA ASN A 79 -17.23 4.12 5.19
C ASN A 79 -16.87 5.58 4.86
N LYS A 80 -15.73 6.09 5.33
CA LYS A 80 -15.25 7.43 5.01
C LYS A 80 -14.91 7.56 3.52
N ALA A 81 -14.22 6.58 2.94
CA ALA A 81 -13.91 6.57 1.51
C ALA A 81 -15.17 6.68 0.64
N LYS A 82 -16.21 5.87 0.94
CA LYS A 82 -17.50 5.90 0.24
C LYS A 82 -18.27 7.22 0.42
N ARG A 83 -18.14 7.88 1.59
CA ARG A 83 -18.73 9.21 1.78
C ARG A 83 -18.04 10.30 0.96
N LEU A 84 -16.70 10.21 0.85
CA LEU A 84 -15.90 11.18 0.11
C LEU A 84 -15.96 10.99 -1.41
N ASP A 85 -16.27 9.77 -1.86
CA ASP A 85 -16.35 9.41 -3.27
C ASP A 85 -17.45 8.36 -3.51
N THR A 86 -18.62 8.83 -3.88
CA THR A 86 -19.81 7.98 -4.11
C THR A 86 -19.73 7.14 -5.39
N LYS A 87 -18.76 7.42 -6.28
CA LYS A 87 -18.54 6.70 -7.55
C LYS A 87 -17.38 5.72 -7.48
N GLY A 88 -16.49 5.85 -6.49
CA GLY A 88 -15.33 4.98 -6.31
C GLY A 88 -15.72 3.57 -5.85
N ARG A 89 -14.85 2.64 -6.12
CA ARG A 89 -15.00 1.23 -5.70
C ARG A 89 -14.15 0.97 -4.47
N TYR A 90 -14.79 0.81 -3.33
CA TYR A 90 -14.17 0.56 -2.03
C TYR A 90 -14.71 -0.72 -1.41
N ILE A 91 -13.84 -1.66 -1.12
CA ILE A 91 -14.16 -3.00 -0.63
C ILE A 91 -13.68 -3.13 0.82
N LEU A 92 -14.59 -3.48 1.71
CA LEU A 92 -14.24 -3.91 3.07
C LEU A 92 -13.87 -5.38 3.04
N SER A 93 -12.59 -5.69 3.22
CA SER A 93 -12.08 -7.05 3.29
C SER A 93 -10.73 -7.10 3.98
N ASP A 94 -10.42 -8.21 4.65
CA ASP A 94 -9.03 -8.55 4.93
C ASP A 94 -8.29 -8.72 3.59
N LEU A 95 -7.04 -8.27 3.54
CA LEU A 95 -6.26 -8.32 2.30
C LEU A 95 -5.90 -9.75 1.90
N LEU A 96 -5.80 -10.67 2.86
CA LEU A 96 -5.54 -12.09 2.59
C LEU A 96 -6.80 -12.85 2.14
N ASP A 97 -7.99 -12.35 2.45
CA ASP A 97 -9.26 -12.96 2.04
C ASP A 97 -9.77 -12.40 0.71
N TYR A 98 -9.31 -11.22 0.33
CA TYR A 98 -9.78 -10.58 -0.89
C TYR A 98 -9.21 -11.23 -2.16
N GLN A 99 -10.09 -11.45 -3.13
CA GLN A 99 -9.73 -11.83 -4.49
C GLN A 99 -10.52 -10.97 -5.48
N PRO A 100 -9.86 -10.20 -6.35
CA PRO A 100 -10.54 -9.45 -7.39
C PRO A 100 -11.16 -10.43 -8.42
N SER A 101 -12.32 -10.08 -8.97
CA SER A 101 -12.98 -10.88 -10.03
C SER A 101 -12.16 -10.96 -11.32
N LYS A 102 -11.26 -10.01 -11.51
CA LYS A 102 -10.22 -10.00 -12.56
C LYS A 102 -8.95 -9.44 -11.94
N LYS A 103 -7.82 -10.04 -12.26
CA LYS A 103 -6.51 -9.52 -11.91
C LYS A 103 -6.29 -8.14 -12.52
N VAL A 104 -5.38 -7.37 -11.94
CA VAL A 104 -5.10 -5.99 -12.34
C VAL A 104 -3.66 -5.79 -12.79
N ASP A 105 -3.42 -4.70 -13.50
CA ASP A 105 -2.10 -4.35 -14.03
C ASP A 105 -1.18 -3.74 -12.97
N LEU A 106 -1.74 -3.05 -11.98
CA LEU A 106 -0.97 -2.37 -10.94
C LEU A 106 -1.63 -2.52 -9.57
N VAL A 107 -0.87 -3.02 -8.59
CA VAL A 107 -1.20 -2.98 -7.17
C VAL A 107 -0.23 -2.07 -6.45
N HIS A 108 -0.78 -1.10 -5.74
CA HIS A 108 -0.07 -0.17 -4.87
C HIS A 108 -0.41 -0.45 -3.41
N SER A 109 0.52 -0.15 -2.51
CA SER A 109 0.26 -0.11 -1.07
C SER A 109 1.22 0.83 -0.38
N MET A 110 0.73 1.62 0.57
CA MET A 110 1.55 2.51 1.39
C MET A 110 1.27 2.27 2.86
N GLU A 111 2.30 1.96 3.64
CA GLU A 111 2.26 1.81 5.11
C GLU A 111 1.33 0.70 5.61
N VAL A 112 1.32 -0.48 4.94
CA VAL A 112 0.38 -1.57 5.24
C VAL A 112 1.05 -2.89 5.53
N PHE A 113 2.00 -3.33 4.71
CA PHE A 113 2.49 -4.71 4.69
C PHE A 113 3.17 -5.13 6.00
N TYR A 114 3.74 -4.23 6.76
CA TYR A 114 4.36 -4.52 8.06
C TYR A 114 3.35 -4.77 9.20
N TYR A 115 2.04 -4.58 8.98
CA TYR A 115 1.02 -5.00 9.97
C TYR A 115 0.75 -6.51 9.94
N PHE A 116 1.28 -7.22 8.95
CA PHE A 116 1.17 -8.68 8.87
C PHE A 116 2.33 -9.34 9.61
N ILE A 117 2.04 -10.44 10.33
CA ILE A 117 3.05 -11.21 11.09
C ILE A 117 4.16 -11.70 10.15
N ASP A 118 3.77 -12.15 8.96
CA ASP A 118 4.68 -12.50 7.87
C ASP A 118 4.26 -11.77 6.58
N PRO A 119 4.92 -10.66 6.25
CA PRO A 119 4.62 -9.90 5.03
C PRO A 119 4.79 -10.69 3.73
N SER A 120 5.61 -11.77 3.74
CA SER A 120 5.82 -12.60 2.55
C SER A 120 4.53 -13.31 2.10
N ILE A 121 3.67 -13.67 3.06
CA ILE A 121 2.36 -14.29 2.78
C ILE A 121 1.51 -13.32 1.97
N LEU A 122 1.45 -12.04 2.38
CA LEU A 122 0.67 -11.03 1.66
C LEU A 122 1.28 -10.72 0.28
N VAL A 123 2.62 -10.62 0.16
CA VAL A 123 3.28 -10.43 -1.14
C VAL A 123 2.93 -11.57 -2.09
N ASN A 124 3.01 -12.83 -1.64
CA ASN A 124 2.66 -14.00 -2.45
C ASN A 124 1.18 -13.99 -2.81
N HIS A 125 0.28 -13.73 -1.85
CA HIS A 125 -1.16 -13.67 -2.08
C HIS A 125 -1.52 -12.62 -3.14
N VAL A 126 -1.01 -11.42 -3.01
CA VAL A 126 -1.24 -10.32 -3.97
C VAL A 126 -0.67 -10.67 -5.36
N LYS A 127 0.57 -11.16 -5.41
CA LYS A 127 1.20 -11.58 -6.67
C LYS A 127 0.38 -12.66 -7.38
N ASP A 128 -0.04 -13.70 -6.65
CA ASP A 128 -0.67 -14.87 -7.26
C ASP A 128 -2.14 -14.63 -7.61
N ASN A 129 -2.86 -13.82 -6.82
CA ASN A 129 -4.31 -13.69 -6.93
C ASN A 129 -4.79 -12.36 -7.51
N TRP A 130 -4.00 -11.26 -7.36
CA TRP A 130 -4.48 -9.93 -7.73
C TRP A 130 -3.85 -9.38 -9.00
N ILE A 131 -2.63 -9.81 -9.37
CA ILE A 131 -1.84 -9.17 -10.42
C ILE A 131 -1.79 -10.04 -11.68
N GLU A 132 -2.05 -9.43 -12.84
CA GLU A 132 -1.91 -10.05 -14.14
C GLU A 132 -0.44 -10.32 -14.49
N THR A 133 -0.20 -11.25 -15.41
CA THR A 133 1.12 -11.43 -16.03
C THR A 133 1.61 -10.10 -16.61
N LYS A 134 2.85 -9.74 -16.31
CA LYS A 134 3.50 -8.44 -16.58
C LYS A 134 2.99 -7.27 -15.72
N GLY A 135 1.99 -7.48 -14.89
CA GLY A 135 1.52 -6.50 -13.93
C GLY A 135 2.54 -6.26 -12.81
N ARG A 136 2.31 -5.25 -12.00
CA ARG A 136 3.27 -4.72 -11.02
C ARG A 136 2.70 -4.67 -9.63
N LEU A 137 3.52 -5.07 -8.65
CA LEU A 137 3.36 -4.70 -7.24
C LEU A 137 4.34 -3.57 -6.91
N ILE A 138 3.86 -2.53 -6.23
CA ILE A 138 4.70 -1.48 -5.63
C ILE A 138 4.22 -1.20 -4.22
N ILE A 139 5.12 -1.28 -3.26
CA ILE A 139 4.84 -0.96 -1.84
C ILE A 139 5.77 0.13 -1.34
N GLY A 140 5.30 0.93 -0.39
CA GLY A 140 6.07 1.89 0.38
C GLY A 140 5.95 1.58 1.87
N VAL A 141 7.06 1.58 2.59
CA VAL A 141 7.12 1.38 4.02
C VAL A 141 8.10 2.35 4.68
N ASP A 142 7.67 2.97 5.78
CA ASP A 142 8.53 3.81 6.63
C ASP A 142 9.04 3.02 7.85
N TYR A 143 8.30 1.96 8.24
CA TYR A 143 8.65 1.10 9.36
C TYR A 143 9.63 0.00 8.93
N TYR A 144 10.93 0.31 8.97
CA TYR A 144 12.01 -0.63 8.67
C TYR A 144 13.24 -0.35 9.53
N LYS A 145 14.09 -1.36 9.72
CA LYS A 145 15.16 -1.40 10.73
C LYS A 145 16.15 -0.24 10.64
N GLU A 146 16.51 0.20 9.45
CA GLU A 146 17.48 1.28 9.25
C GLU A 146 16.87 2.67 9.50
N ASN A 147 15.53 2.80 9.48
CA ASN A 147 14.84 4.04 9.82
C ASN A 147 14.60 4.13 11.33
N VAL A 148 15.63 4.54 12.06
CA VAL A 148 15.63 4.55 13.55
C VAL A 148 14.47 5.37 14.13
N GLY A 149 14.05 6.43 13.44
CA GLY A 149 12.95 7.29 13.90
C GLY A 149 11.58 6.60 14.01
N CYS A 150 11.41 5.42 13.38
CA CYS A 150 10.16 4.67 13.43
C CYS A 150 10.13 3.53 14.47
N HIS A 151 11.22 3.26 15.17
CA HIS A 151 11.34 2.05 15.99
C HIS A 151 10.27 1.93 17.09
N ASN A 152 9.80 3.03 17.64
CA ASN A 152 8.76 3.03 18.66
C ASN A 152 7.32 3.02 18.11
N TRP A 153 7.13 3.04 16.79
CA TRP A 153 5.79 3.17 16.19
C TRP A 153 4.83 2.06 16.59
N SER A 154 5.30 0.82 16.75
CA SER A 154 4.43 -0.27 17.19
C SER A 154 3.81 0.00 18.57
N GLU A 155 4.56 0.62 19.47
CA GLU A 155 4.10 1.04 20.81
C GLU A 155 3.23 2.30 20.73
N ASP A 156 3.69 3.33 20.01
CA ASP A 156 3.02 4.63 19.88
C ASP A 156 1.64 4.50 19.20
N VAL A 157 1.54 3.66 18.18
CA VAL A 157 0.30 3.35 17.45
C VAL A 157 -0.54 2.33 18.22
N GLY A 158 0.08 1.48 19.03
CA GLY A 158 -0.58 0.47 19.85
C GLY A 158 -1.02 -0.77 19.07
N THR A 159 -0.33 -1.09 17.96
CA THR A 159 -0.58 -2.28 17.13
C THR A 159 0.72 -3.01 16.81
N PRO A 160 0.70 -4.35 16.72
CA PRO A 160 1.88 -5.11 16.32
C PRO A 160 2.33 -4.70 14.91
N MET A 161 3.65 -4.54 14.74
CA MET A 161 4.27 -4.27 13.45
C MET A 161 5.50 -5.17 13.26
N LYS A 162 5.70 -5.70 12.06
CA LYS A 162 6.86 -6.52 11.71
C LYS A 162 8.03 -5.63 11.30
N MET A 163 9.04 -5.55 12.16
CA MET A 163 10.29 -4.86 11.84
C MET A 163 11.16 -5.74 10.95
N LEU A 164 11.41 -5.30 9.73
CA LEU A 164 12.32 -5.93 8.77
C LEU A 164 13.38 -4.93 8.34
N SER A 165 14.58 -5.42 7.97
CA SER A 165 15.58 -4.58 7.32
C SER A 165 15.20 -4.29 5.86
N ARG A 166 15.87 -3.30 5.25
CA ARG A 166 15.73 -3.05 3.80
C ARG A 166 16.05 -4.29 2.98
N LYS A 167 17.09 -5.03 3.40
CA LYS A 167 17.49 -6.27 2.74
C LYS A 167 16.38 -7.33 2.83
N ASP A 168 15.81 -7.53 4.03
CA ASP A 168 14.74 -8.53 4.22
C ASP A 168 13.51 -8.21 3.35
N TRP A 169 13.13 -6.94 3.26
CA TRP A 169 12.04 -6.49 2.38
C TRP A 169 12.30 -6.81 0.90
N VAL A 170 13.52 -6.57 0.43
CA VAL A 170 13.91 -6.88 -0.96
C VAL A 170 13.99 -8.39 -1.19
N ASP A 171 14.50 -9.15 -0.22
CA ASP A 171 14.58 -10.61 -0.29
C ASP A 171 13.19 -11.27 -0.36
N ILE A 172 12.17 -10.71 0.30
CA ILE A 172 10.77 -11.17 0.17
C ILE A 172 10.31 -11.09 -1.29
N PHE A 173 10.57 -9.98 -1.99
CA PHE A 173 10.19 -9.84 -3.40
C PHE A 173 10.91 -10.84 -4.29
N HIS A 174 12.22 -11.06 -4.08
CA HIS A 174 12.99 -12.08 -4.80
C HIS A 174 12.44 -13.49 -4.54
N SER A 175 12.24 -13.84 -3.29
CA SER A 175 11.76 -15.17 -2.88
C SER A 175 10.34 -15.45 -3.35
N SER A 176 9.53 -14.41 -3.56
CA SER A 176 8.18 -14.53 -4.11
C SER A 176 8.17 -14.77 -5.62
N GLY A 177 9.32 -14.76 -6.31
CA GLY A 177 9.43 -14.97 -7.75
C GLY A 177 9.00 -13.75 -8.59
N LEU A 178 8.91 -12.57 -8.00
CA LEU A 178 8.75 -11.33 -8.75
C LEU A 178 10.05 -11.02 -9.52
N SER A 179 9.92 -10.46 -10.68
CA SER A 179 11.01 -10.06 -11.58
C SER A 179 11.14 -8.53 -11.66
N ASN A 180 12.21 -8.05 -12.31
CA ASN A 180 12.48 -6.61 -12.50
C ASN A 180 12.38 -5.82 -11.19
N ILE A 181 12.86 -6.41 -10.10
CA ILE A 181 12.80 -5.80 -8.77
C ILE A 181 13.66 -4.54 -8.73
N LYS A 182 13.08 -3.47 -8.22
CA LYS A 182 13.74 -2.20 -7.93
C LYS A 182 13.35 -1.74 -6.53
N HIS A 183 14.25 -1.03 -5.89
CA HIS A 183 13.97 -0.38 -4.62
C HIS A 183 14.76 0.94 -4.49
N TRP A 184 14.20 1.89 -3.75
CA TRP A 184 14.84 3.17 -3.46
C TRP A 184 14.27 3.79 -2.19
N LEU A 185 14.90 4.84 -1.71
CA LEU A 185 14.37 5.68 -0.64
C LEU A 185 13.74 6.92 -1.24
N SER A 186 12.44 7.07 -1.07
CA SER A 186 11.68 8.23 -1.53
C SER A 186 11.60 9.29 -0.44
N CYS A 187 11.69 10.55 -0.82
CA CYS A 187 11.49 11.70 0.06
C CYS A 187 12.41 11.78 1.28
N SER A 188 13.65 11.28 1.17
CA SER A 188 14.67 11.41 2.21
C SER A 188 14.99 12.89 2.51
N ASN A 189 15.16 13.23 3.79
CA ASN A 189 15.54 14.57 4.24
C ASN A 189 16.35 14.51 5.56
N ASN A 190 16.76 15.66 6.08
CA ASN A 190 17.45 15.72 7.36
C ASN A 190 16.52 15.28 8.50
N GLY A 191 16.72 14.06 9.00
CA GLY A 191 15.97 13.46 10.12
C GLY A 191 14.97 12.38 9.71
N PHE A 192 14.71 12.21 8.41
CA PHE A 192 13.90 11.11 7.88
C PHE A 192 14.66 10.38 6.77
N LEU A 193 14.94 9.10 6.98
CA LEU A 193 15.72 8.32 6.03
C LEU A 193 15.02 8.13 4.67
N GLY A 194 13.71 8.30 4.64
CA GLY A 194 12.87 8.17 3.46
C GLY A 194 11.97 6.94 3.51
N THR A 195 10.92 6.98 2.76
CA THR A 195 10.06 5.81 2.51
C THR A 195 10.84 4.78 1.69
N LEU A 196 11.00 3.57 2.21
CA LEU A 196 11.54 2.46 1.44
C LEU A 196 10.47 2.00 0.45
N VAL A 197 10.71 2.26 -0.82
CA VAL A 197 9.88 1.79 -1.92
C VAL A 197 10.47 0.51 -2.50
N ILE A 198 9.65 -0.52 -2.68
CA ILE A 198 10.02 -1.76 -3.36
C ILE A 198 8.98 -2.08 -4.43
N THR A 199 9.42 -2.50 -5.59
CA THR A 199 8.53 -2.88 -6.69
C THR A 199 9.08 -4.07 -7.46
N GLY A 200 8.18 -4.87 -8.03
CA GLY A 200 8.50 -6.00 -8.90
C GLY A 200 7.35 -6.28 -9.86
N THR A 201 7.62 -7.06 -10.91
CA THR A 201 6.64 -7.47 -11.92
C THR A 201 6.38 -8.98 -11.86
N VAL A 202 5.15 -9.38 -12.13
CA VAL A 202 4.76 -10.80 -12.30
C VAL A 202 5.21 -11.28 -13.67
N THR A 203 5.87 -12.43 -13.75
CA THR A 203 6.31 -13.09 -15.01
C THR A 203 5.26 -14.04 -15.55
#